data_c43a8ef0550eb0e593ee33030d932ece
#
_entry.id   c43a8ef0550eb0e593ee33030d932ece
#
_cell.length_a   1.000
_cell.length_b   1.000
_cell.length_c   1.000
_cell.angle_alpha   90.00
_cell.angle_beta   90.00
_cell.angle_gamma   90.00
#
_symmetry.space_group_name_H-M   'P 1'
#
loop_
_entity.id
_entity.type
_entity.pdbx_description
1 polymer ?
#
loop_
_entity_poly.entity_id
_entity_poly.type
_entity_poly.pdbx_seq_one_letter_code
_entity_poly.pdbx_strand_id
1 'polypeptide(L)'
;CESMLHDDMLVYLDAGTTTGALVPTIRSLSGMTVITNDFAIVDQLSSATHVEVIHVGGRLDHANRSSVGWLAAETLRRLNIDIAFISTSSWDIGRGVTTPSELKVEVKVAAVNSASESVLVATSSKFGTFGMYRVLPLRRFDRVVTDSHLPDAAADGIRDLGVGLTMAQATHLSHRSAPIEHEPEGAELRTEPDDLGAPDQG
;
A
#
# COMPACT_ATOMS: atom_id res chain seq x y z
N CYS A 1 -9.14 -10.17 -2.99
CA CYS A 1 -9.58 -9.05 -2.11
C CYS A 1 -10.77 -8.27 -2.69
N GLU A 2 -10.81 -8.04 -4.01
CA GLU A 2 -11.87 -7.23 -4.65
C GLU A 2 -13.29 -7.70 -4.32
N SER A 3 -13.52 -9.01 -4.25
CA SER A 3 -14.81 -9.60 -3.89
C SER A 3 -15.25 -9.37 -2.43
N MET A 4 -14.39 -8.78 -1.61
CA MET A 4 -14.68 -8.41 -0.22
C MET A 4 -15.13 -6.95 -0.09
N LEU A 5 -15.05 -6.19 -1.19
CA LEU A 5 -15.42 -4.77 -1.24
C LEU A 5 -16.82 -4.62 -1.84
N HIS A 6 -17.63 -3.77 -1.22
CA HIS A 6 -18.96 -3.38 -1.72
C HIS A 6 -19.22 -1.92 -1.38
N ASP A 7 -20.29 -1.36 -1.91
CA ASP A 7 -20.68 0.03 -1.68
C ASP A 7 -20.84 0.34 -0.16
N ASP A 8 -20.65 1.58 0.20
CA ASP A 8 -20.86 2.16 1.53
C ASP A 8 -19.95 1.61 2.64
N MET A 9 -18.76 1.08 2.29
CA MET A 9 -17.80 0.56 3.28
C MET A 9 -16.80 1.61 3.78
N LEU A 10 -16.40 1.47 5.06
CA LEU A 10 -15.19 2.07 5.64
C LEU A 10 -14.03 1.09 5.57
N VAL A 11 -13.06 1.38 4.72
CA VAL A 11 -11.95 0.48 4.41
C VAL A 11 -10.63 1.08 4.83
N TYR A 12 -9.82 0.34 5.60
CA TYR A 12 -8.44 0.72 5.84
C TYR A 12 -7.50 0.01 4.86
N LEU A 13 -6.69 0.80 4.18
CA LEU A 13 -5.58 0.33 3.34
C LEU A 13 -4.25 0.70 4.00
N ASP A 14 -3.55 -0.31 4.49
CA ASP A 14 -2.20 -0.15 5.03
C ASP A 14 -1.19 0.18 3.93
N ALA A 15 -0.10 0.86 4.28
CA ALA A 15 0.90 1.28 3.31
C ALA A 15 1.58 0.11 2.60
N GLY A 16 1.49 0.11 1.27
CA GLY A 16 2.13 -0.88 0.42
C GLY A 16 1.48 -1.03 -0.96
N THR A 17 2.27 -1.49 -1.92
CA THR A 17 1.81 -1.69 -3.30
C THR A 17 0.70 -2.74 -3.44
N THR A 18 0.69 -3.74 -2.55
CA THR A 18 -0.31 -4.82 -2.57
C THR A 18 -1.70 -4.31 -2.18
N THR A 19 -1.79 -3.46 -1.18
CA THR A 19 -3.04 -2.82 -0.75
C THR A 19 -3.45 -1.71 -1.72
N GLY A 20 -2.49 -0.96 -2.26
CA GLY A 20 -2.73 0.04 -3.29
C GLY A 20 -3.35 -0.53 -4.58
N ALA A 21 -3.13 -1.82 -4.86
CA ALA A 21 -3.77 -2.51 -5.99
C ALA A 21 -5.31 -2.60 -5.88
N LEU A 22 -5.90 -2.32 -4.71
CA LEU A 22 -7.36 -2.27 -4.51
C LEU A 22 -7.98 -0.93 -4.93
N VAL A 23 -7.16 0.12 -5.12
CA VAL A 23 -7.65 1.46 -5.46
C VAL A 23 -8.55 1.50 -6.71
N PRO A 24 -8.22 0.82 -7.83
CA PRO A 24 -9.09 0.81 -9.01
C PRO A 24 -10.49 0.25 -8.72
N THR A 25 -10.59 -0.82 -7.93
CA THR A 25 -11.89 -1.40 -7.52
C THR A 25 -12.66 -0.43 -6.63
N ILE A 26 -12.00 0.17 -5.64
CA ILE A 26 -12.62 1.17 -4.75
C ILE A 26 -13.18 2.35 -5.55
N ARG A 27 -12.46 2.83 -6.56
CA ARG A 27 -12.91 3.92 -7.44
C ARG A 27 -14.15 3.57 -8.27
N SER A 28 -14.49 2.30 -8.43
CA SER A 28 -15.69 1.85 -9.14
C SER A 28 -16.91 1.67 -8.23
N LEU A 29 -16.73 1.76 -6.92
CA LEU A 29 -17.77 1.62 -5.91
C LEU A 29 -18.29 2.98 -5.44
N SER A 30 -19.49 2.99 -4.86
CA SER A 30 -20.16 4.19 -4.36
C SER A 30 -20.12 4.26 -2.84
N GLY A 31 -20.14 5.48 -2.28
CA GLY A 31 -20.23 5.69 -0.84
C GLY A 31 -19.00 5.22 -0.02
N MET A 32 -17.87 5.00 -0.70
CA MET A 32 -16.67 4.48 -0.03
C MET A 32 -15.98 5.54 0.80
N THR A 33 -15.55 5.14 2.01
CA THR A 33 -14.60 5.90 2.83
C THR A 33 -13.31 5.09 2.95
N VAL A 34 -12.21 5.62 2.44
CA VAL A 34 -10.88 5.00 2.53
C VAL A 34 -10.04 5.69 3.59
N ILE A 35 -9.61 4.90 4.57
CA ILE A 35 -8.66 5.30 5.59
C ILE A 35 -7.31 4.74 5.20
N THR A 36 -6.26 5.54 5.19
CA THR A 36 -4.92 5.07 4.83
C THR A 36 -3.82 5.87 5.50
N ASN A 37 -2.68 5.23 5.71
CA ASN A 37 -1.43 5.87 6.10
C ASN A 37 -0.44 6.03 4.93
N ASP A 38 -0.83 5.64 3.70
CA ASP A 38 0.02 5.62 2.50
C ASP A 38 -0.21 6.88 1.66
N PHE A 39 0.84 7.64 1.38
CA PHE A 39 0.75 8.83 0.52
C PHE A 39 0.47 8.49 -0.95
N ALA A 40 0.93 7.33 -1.43
CA ALA A 40 0.66 6.91 -2.82
C ALA A 40 -0.80 6.54 -3.02
N ILE A 41 -1.46 5.96 -2.01
CA ILE A 41 -2.90 5.68 -2.04
C ILE A 41 -3.70 7.00 -2.00
N VAL A 42 -3.30 7.95 -1.15
CA VAL A 42 -3.92 9.29 -1.12
C VAL A 42 -3.79 9.96 -2.48
N ASP A 43 -2.61 9.94 -3.08
CA ASP A 43 -2.36 10.53 -4.39
C ASP A 43 -3.27 9.92 -5.47
N GLN A 44 -3.37 8.59 -5.54
CA GLN A 44 -4.23 7.88 -6.46
C GLN A 44 -5.73 8.18 -6.27
N LEU A 45 -6.17 8.47 -5.05
CA LEU A 45 -7.56 8.76 -4.72
C LEU A 45 -7.90 10.26 -4.77
N SER A 46 -6.91 11.14 -4.80
CA SER A 46 -7.09 12.59 -4.72
C SER A 46 -8.02 13.18 -5.82
N SER A 47 -8.07 12.53 -6.99
CA SER A 47 -8.95 12.91 -8.10
C SER A 47 -10.33 12.22 -8.07
N ALA A 48 -10.55 11.25 -7.18
CA ALA A 48 -11.79 10.50 -7.07
C ALA A 48 -12.73 11.16 -6.04
N THR A 49 -13.35 12.28 -6.40
CA THR A 49 -14.14 13.13 -5.48
C THR A 49 -15.38 12.47 -4.88
N HIS A 50 -15.78 11.30 -5.38
CA HIS A 50 -16.86 10.47 -4.83
C HIS A 50 -16.41 9.48 -3.76
N VAL A 51 -15.08 9.35 -3.52
CA VAL A 51 -14.50 8.55 -2.44
C VAL A 51 -14.04 9.50 -1.34
N GLU A 52 -14.55 9.32 -0.13
CA GLU A 52 -14.01 10.03 1.02
C GLU A 52 -12.66 9.43 1.41
N VAL A 53 -11.65 10.28 1.65
CA VAL A 53 -10.31 9.82 1.99
C VAL A 53 -9.87 10.43 3.33
N ILE A 54 -9.58 9.58 4.30
CA ILE A 54 -9.02 9.95 5.60
C ILE A 54 -7.57 9.50 5.64
N HIS A 55 -6.64 10.45 5.58
CA HIS A 55 -5.23 10.17 5.83
C HIS A 55 -4.93 10.27 7.32
N VAL A 56 -4.37 9.20 7.92
CA VAL A 56 -4.24 9.10 9.39
C VAL A 56 -3.17 10.00 9.99
N GLY A 57 -2.35 10.67 9.17
CA GLY A 57 -1.29 11.54 9.67
C GLY A 57 -0.22 10.81 10.49
N GLY A 58 0.62 11.55 11.21
CA GLY A 58 1.66 11.01 12.07
C GLY A 58 3.07 11.34 11.62
N ARG A 59 4.06 10.56 12.05
CA ARG A 59 5.46 10.71 11.64
C ARG A 59 5.67 10.12 10.25
N LEU A 60 6.35 10.85 9.38
CA LEU A 60 6.67 10.37 8.03
C LEU A 60 7.79 9.31 8.08
N ASP A 61 7.50 8.15 7.51
CA ASP A 61 8.49 7.16 7.11
C ASP A 61 8.84 7.40 5.63
N HIS A 62 10.03 7.95 5.39
CA HIS A 62 10.50 8.28 4.05
C HIS A 62 10.73 7.04 3.17
N ALA A 63 11.07 5.89 3.77
CA ALA A 63 11.43 4.68 3.02
C ALA A 63 10.26 4.13 2.19
N ASN A 64 9.04 4.20 2.72
CA ASN A 64 7.85 3.76 2.01
C ASN A 64 6.76 4.82 1.89
N ARG A 65 7.10 6.10 2.13
CA ARG A 65 6.19 7.24 2.00
C ARG A 65 4.87 7.01 2.75
N SER A 66 4.95 6.73 4.04
CA SER A 66 3.77 6.47 4.87
C SER A 66 3.85 7.17 6.22
N SER A 67 2.69 7.40 6.82
CA SER A 67 2.58 7.85 8.20
C SER A 67 2.70 6.70 9.18
N VAL A 68 3.49 6.87 10.24
CA VAL A 68 3.77 5.85 11.26
C VAL A 68 3.77 6.43 12.67
N GLY A 69 3.85 5.54 13.66
CA GLY A 69 4.00 5.88 15.07
C GLY A 69 2.67 6.15 15.78
N TRP A 70 2.77 6.59 17.02
CA TRP A 70 1.66 6.70 17.95
C TRP A 70 0.50 7.59 17.47
N LEU A 71 0.80 8.74 16.83
CA LEU A 71 -0.26 9.64 16.33
C LEU A 71 -1.11 8.98 15.25
N ALA A 72 -0.47 8.26 14.32
CA ALA A 72 -1.19 7.50 13.28
C ALA A 72 -2.06 6.39 13.91
N ALA A 73 -1.50 5.66 14.86
CA ALA A 73 -2.22 4.62 15.60
C ALA A 73 -3.39 5.18 16.41
N GLU A 74 -3.22 6.35 17.05
CA GLU A 74 -4.28 6.98 17.85
C GLU A 74 -5.46 7.44 16.97
N THR A 75 -5.19 7.91 15.75
CA THR A 75 -6.25 8.22 14.80
C THR A 75 -7.08 6.97 14.47
N LEU A 76 -6.41 5.85 14.20
CA LEU A 76 -7.09 4.58 13.88
C LEU A 76 -7.93 4.06 15.06
N ARG A 77 -7.46 4.19 16.30
CA ARG A 77 -8.21 3.74 17.51
C ARG A 77 -9.54 4.46 17.70
N ARG A 78 -9.75 5.60 17.05
CA ARG A 78 -10.99 6.40 17.13
C ARG A 78 -11.99 6.09 16.03
N LEU A 79 -11.66 5.16 15.14
CA LEU A 79 -12.48 4.81 13.98
C LEU A 79 -13.07 3.42 14.17
N ASN A 80 -14.27 3.21 13.62
CA ASN A 80 -14.85 1.89 13.44
C ASN A 80 -14.71 1.55 11.96
N ILE A 81 -13.92 0.54 11.64
CA ILE A 81 -13.54 0.16 10.28
C ILE A 81 -14.26 -1.13 9.93
N ASP A 82 -14.88 -1.22 8.76
CA ASP A 82 -15.54 -2.45 8.33
C ASP A 82 -14.50 -3.51 8.00
N ILE A 83 -13.50 -3.17 7.18
CA ILE A 83 -12.44 -4.10 6.78
C ILE A 83 -11.08 -3.40 6.72
N ALA A 84 -10.05 -4.04 7.29
CA ALA A 84 -8.68 -3.58 7.23
C ALA A 84 -7.80 -4.53 6.41
N PHE A 85 -7.23 -4.02 5.32
CA PHE A 85 -6.22 -4.73 4.53
C PHE A 85 -4.83 -4.35 5.01
N ILE A 86 -4.14 -5.31 5.59
CA ILE A 86 -2.81 -5.12 6.19
C ILE A 86 -1.74 -5.70 5.27
N SER A 87 -0.79 -4.87 4.89
CA SER A 87 0.41 -5.29 4.16
C SER A 87 1.49 -5.77 5.12
N THR A 88 2.47 -6.51 4.61
CA THR A 88 3.67 -6.82 5.38
C THR A 88 4.89 -6.99 4.50
N SER A 89 6.08 -6.81 5.09
CA SER A 89 7.36 -7.13 4.46
C SER A 89 7.83 -8.56 4.77
N SER A 90 7.27 -9.19 5.82
CA SER A 90 7.69 -10.53 6.27
C SER A 90 6.63 -11.18 7.15
N TRP A 91 6.44 -12.49 7.00
CA TRP A 91 5.45 -13.24 7.75
C TRP A 91 5.75 -14.74 7.77
N ASP A 92 5.36 -15.41 8.83
CA ASP A 92 5.39 -16.88 8.95
C ASP A 92 4.33 -17.39 9.96
N ILE A 93 4.14 -18.72 10.03
CA ILE A 93 3.16 -19.32 10.93
C ILE A 93 3.55 -19.13 12.40
N GLY A 94 4.81 -19.28 12.73
CA GLY A 94 5.27 -19.29 14.13
C GLY A 94 5.43 -17.88 14.72
N ARG A 95 5.90 -16.92 13.92
CA ARG A 95 6.13 -15.53 14.35
C ARG A 95 4.98 -14.60 14.04
N GLY A 96 4.12 -14.98 13.07
CA GLY A 96 3.08 -14.11 12.53
C GLY A 96 3.65 -13.04 11.60
N VAL A 97 3.02 -11.87 11.62
CA VAL A 97 3.45 -10.69 10.88
C VAL A 97 4.59 -10.00 11.63
N THR A 98 5.65 -9.65 10.90
CA THR A 98 6.82 -8.95 11.43
C THR A 98 7.20 -7.75 10.55
N THR A 99 7.99 -6.82 11.10
CA THR A 99 8.44 -5.60 10.41
C THR A 99 9.85 -5.22 10.84
N PRO A 100 10.65 -4.58 9.98
CA PRO A 100 11.93 -4.02 10.38
C PRO A 100 11.81 -2.71 11.17
N SER A 101 10.63 -2.05 11.18
CA SER A 101 10.40 -0.75 11.81
C SER A 101 9.45 -0.85 13.00
N GLU A 102 9.91 -0.42 14.18
CA GLU A 102 9.10 -0.34 15.40
C GLU A 102 7.85 0.53 15.22
N LEU A 103 8.03 1.68 14.57
CA LEU A 103 6.95 2.66 14.39
C LEU A 103 5.77 2.14 13.56
N LYS A 104 5.96 1.07 12.77
CA LYS A 104 4.88 0.40 12.01
C LYS A 104 4.05 -0.56 12.86
N VAL A 105 4.59 -1.02 13.99
CA VAL A 105 3.91 -2.01 14.85
C VAL A 105 2.59 -1.46 15.37
N GLU A 106 2.62 -0.29 16.00
CA GLU A 106 1.42 0.32 16.60
C GLU A 106 0.34 0.63 15.58
N VAL A 107 0.71 1.09 14.38
CA VAL A 107 -0.25 1.41 13.31
C VAL A 107 -1.00 0.15 12.86
N LYS A 108 -0.27 -0.94 12.58
CA LYS A 108 -0.87 -2.20 12.15
C LYS A 108 -1.74 -2.83 13.24
N VAL A 109 -1.28 -2.79 14.49
CA VAL A 109 -2.05 -3.29 15.64
C VAL A 109 -3.33 -2.46 15.82
N ALA A 110 -3.25 -1.14 15.73
CA ALA A 110 -4.40 -0.27 15.85
C ALA A 110 -5.42 -0.54 14.72
N ALA A 111 -4.96 -0.67 13.48
CA ALA A 111 -5.83 -0.95 12.34
C ALA A 111 -6.60 -2.27 12.51
N VAL A 112 -5.90 -3.36 12.88
CA VAL A 112 -6.54 -4.67 13.12
C VAL A 112 -7.54 -4.61 14.28
N ASN A 113 -7.22 -3.88 15.35
CA ASN A 113 -8.10 -3.79 16.50
C ASN A 113 -9.34 -2.90 16.26
N SER A 114 -9.28 -1.98 15.30
CA SER A 114 -10.36 -1.06 14.96
C SER A 114 -11.27 -1.57 13.84
N ALA A 115 -10.93 -2.70 13.23
CA ALA A 115 -11.68 -3.29 12.12
C ALA A 115 -12.57 -4.45 12.57
N SER A 116 -13.75 -4.55 11.94
CA SER A 116 -14.66 -5.69 12.09
C SER A 116 -14.12 -6.95 11.42
N GLU A 117 -13.44 -6.79 10.24
CA GLU A 117 -12.72 -7.84 9.54
C GLU A 117 -11.29 -7.37 9.25
N SER A 118 -10.32 -8.25 9.46
CA SER A 118 -8.89 -7.97 9.23
C SER A 118 -8.29 -8.98 8.27
N VAL A 119 -7.66 -8.48 7.20
CA VAL A 119 -7.11 -9.28 6.11
C VAL A 119 -5.62 -9.00 5.96
N LEU A 120 -4.79 -10.01 6.17
CA LEU A 120 -3.38 -9.93 5.79
C LEU A 120 -3.24 -10.14 4.29
N VAL A 121 -2.69 -9.16 3.58
CA VAL A 121 -2.43 -9.25 2.14
C VAL A 121 -0.92 -9.25 1.90
N ALA A 122 -0.38 -10.40 1.52
CA ALA A 122 1.07 -10.56 1.39
C ALA A 122 1.41 -11.58 0.30
N THR A 123 2.48 -11.35 -0.44
CA THR A 123 2.98 -12.33 -1.41
C THR A 123 3.65 -13.50 -0.70
N SER A 124 3.59 -14.68 -1.32
CA SER A 124 4.27 -15.90 -0.85
C SER A 124 5.78 -15.74 -0.75
N SER A 125 6.39 -14.89 -1.57
CA SER A 125 7.82 -14.58 -1.53
C SER A 125 8.29 -13.96 -0.20
N LYS A 126 7.36 -13.41 0.60
CA LYS A 126 7.63 -12.87 1.93
C LYS A 126 7.39 -13.88 3.06
N PHE A 127 6.84 -15.04 2.73
CA PHE A 127 6.61 -16.12 3.68
C PHE A 127 7.95 -16.75 4.11
N GLY A 128 8.04 -17.13 5.39
CA GLY A 128 9.26 -17.70 5.96
C GLY A 128 10.38 -16.68 6.23
N THR A 129 10.15 -15.40 5.92
CA THR A 129 11.05 -14.31 6.30
C THR A 129 10.56 -13.61 7.56
N PHE A 130 11.45 -12.89 8.25
CA PHE A 130 11.07 -12.16 9.46
C PHE A 130 11.84 -10.85 9.60
N GLY A 131 11.15 -9.84 10.14
CA GLY A 131 11.72 -8.58 10.58
C GLY A 131 12.02 -8.58 12.08
N MET A 132 12.71 -7.57 12.55
CA MET A 132 13.14 -7.42 13.95
C MET A 132 11.96 -7.35 14.92
N TYR A 133 10.88 -6.68 14.56
CA TYR A 133 9.74 -6.43 15.43
C TYR A 133 8.55 -7.32 15.07
N ARG A 134 7.96 -7.97 16.07
CA ARG A 134 6.70 -8.70 15.92
C ARG A 134 5.53 -7.72 15.95
N VAL A 135 4.58 -7.91 15.05
CA VAL A 135 3.35 -7.13 14.96
C VAL A 135 2.20 -7.88 15.61
N LEU A 136 1.74 -8.94 14.95
CA LEU A 136 0.60 -9.76 15.38
C LEU A 136 0.81 -11.21 14.95
N PRO A 137 0.37 -12.20 15.75
CA PRO A 137 0.31 -13.59 15.30
C PRO A 137 -0.78 -13.75 14.23
N LEU A 138 -0.62 -14.70 13.29
CA LEU A 138 -1.56 -14.87 12.17
C LEU A 138 -3.01 -15.11 12.64
N ARG A 139 -3.23 -15.79 13.76
CA ARG A 139 -4.57 -16.04 14.33
C ARG A 139 -5.36 -14.77 14.72
N ARG A 140 -4.72 -13.60 14.66
CA ARG A 140 -5.38 -12.30 14.88
C ARG A 140 -5.99 -11.72 13.61
N PHE A 141 -5.74 -12.35 12.48
CA PHE A 141 -6.37 -12.00 11.22
C PHE A 141 -7.52 -12.97 10.93
N ASP A 142 -8.60 -12.45 10.38
CA ASP A 142 -9.73 -13.27 9.96
C ASP A 142 -9.38 -14.04 8.68
N ARG A 143 -8.51 -13.45 7.85
CA ARG A 143 -8.09 -14.02 6.57
C ARG A 143 -6.66 -13.64 6.19
N VAL A 144 -6.01 -14.55 5.48
CA VAL A 144 -4.79 -14.31 4.71
C VAL A 144 -5.10 -14.41 3.23
N VAL A 145 -4.69 -13.40 2.46
CA VAL A 145 -4.72 -13.41 1.00
C VAL A 145 -3.28 -13.40 0.49
N THR A 146 -2.94 -14.40 -0.31
CA THR A 146 -1.60 -14.55 -0.89
C THR A 146 -1.70 -15.07 -2.33
N ASP A 147 -0.58 -15.18 -3.02
CA ASP A 147 -0.53 -15.80 -4.35
C ASP A 147 -0.41 -17.32 -4.27
N SER A 148 -0.60 -17.99 -5.43
CA SER A 148 -0.62 -19.44 -5.55
C SER A 148 0.72 -20.15 -5.36
N HIS A 149 1.81 -19.41 -5.11
CA HIS A 149 3.13 -20.00 -4.87
C HIS A 149 3.39 -20.30 -3.37
N LEU A 150 2.41 -20.07 -2.50
CA LEU A 150 2.53 -20.46 -1.11
C LEU A 150 2.65 -22.00 -1.01
N PRO A 151 3.64 -22.56 -0.27
CA PRO A 151 3.77 -24.00 -0.09
C PRO A 151 2.52 -24.62 0.54
N ASP A 152 2.10 -25.81 0.11
CA ASP A 152 0.90 -26.49 0.61
C ASP A 152 0.95 -26.70 2.13
N ALA A 153 2.10 -27.11 2.67
CA ALA A 153 2.27 -27.25 4.12
C ALA A 153 2.06 -25.94 4.89
N ALA A 154 2.38 -24.79 4.29
CA ALA A 154 2.11 -23.49 4.88
C ALA A 154 0.61 -23.16 4.78
N ALA A 155 -0.02 -23.49 3.67
CA ALA A 155 -1.46 -23.30 3.49
C ALA A 155 -2.26 -24.11 4.52
N ASP A 156 -1.88 -25.35 4.74
CA ASP A 156 -2.51 -26.22 5.75
C ASP A 156 -2.27 -25.67 7.17
N GLY A 157 -1.05 -25.27 7.49
CA GLY A 157 -0.75 -24.68 8.79
C GLY A 157 -1.52 -23.37 9.08
N ILE A 158 -1.85 -22.56 8.07
CA ILE A 158 -2.69 -21.39 8.22
C ILE A 158 -4.14 -21.78 8.54
N ARG A 159 -4.67 -22.80 7.81
CA ARG A 159 -6.02 -23.32 8.06
C ARG A 159 -6.15 -23.93 9.45
N ASP A 160 -5.13 -24.62 9.92
CA ASP A 160 -5.06 -25.22 11.28
C ASP A 160 -5.10 -24.14 12.39
N LEU A 161 -4.68 -22.91 12.09
CA LEU A 161 -4.83 -21.78 13.01
C LEU A 161 -6.27 -21.22 13.05
N GLY A 162 -7.19 -21.74 12.23
CA GLY A 162 -8.55 -21.23 12.10
C GLY A 162 -8.65 -19.93 11.28
N VAL A 163 -7.61 -19.58 10.53
CA VAL A 163 -7.54 -18.36 9.71
C VAL A 163 -8.01 -18.69 8.29
N GLY A 164 -8.91 -17.87 7.73
CA GLY A 164 -9.33 -18.00 6.35
C GLY A 164 -8.13 -17.82 5.39
N LEU A 165 -8.03 -18.66 4.36
CA LEU A 165 -6.98 -18.55 3.36
C LEU A 165 -7.57 -18.40 1.96
N THR A 166 -7.15 -17.36 1.24
CA THR A 166 -7.45 -17.17 -0.17
C THR A 166 -6.15 -17.10 -0.95
N MET A 167 -5.98 -17.97 -1.92
CA MET A 167 -4.83 -17.96 -2.83
C MET A 167 -5.27 -17.42 -4.19
N ALA A 168 -4.75 -16.24 -4.58
CA ALA A 168 -4.99 -15.62 -5.87
C ALA A 168 -4.08 -16.27 -6.93
N GLN A 169 -4.63 -16.60 -8.09
CA GLN A 169 -3.79 -16.95 -9.22
C GLN A 169 -2.97 -15.73 -9.63
N ALA A 170 -1.67 -15.91 -9.88
CA ALA A 170 -0.83 -14.87 -10.40
C ALA A 170 -1.34 -14.45 -11.78
N THR A 171 -2.05 -13.33 -11.85
CA THR A 171 -2.35 -12.71 -13.13
C THR A 171 -1.03 -12.12 -13.61
N HIS A 172 -0.47 -12.66 -14.70
CA HIS A 172 0.63 -12.02 -15.41
C HIS A 172 0.15 -10.66 -15.91
N LEU A 173 0.37 -9.62 -15.14
CA LEU A 173 0.40 -8.27 -15.67
C LEU A 173 1.62 -8.23 -16.59
N SER A 174 1.38 -8.46 -17.88
CA SER A 174 2.37 -8.15 -18.90
C SER A 174 2.67 -6.65 -18.79
N HIS A 175 3.81 -6.31 -18.17
CA HIS A 175 4.40 -4.99 -18.35
C HIS A 175 4.65 -4.83 -19.84
N ARG A 176 3.71 -4.25 -20.54
CA ARG A 176 4.02 -3.57 -21.81
C ARG A 176 4.84 -2.34 -21.41
N SER A 177 6.16 -2.53 -21.38
CA SER A 177 7.08 -1.43 -21.48
C SER A 177 6.80 -0.77 -22.83
N ALA A 178 6.16 0.39 -22.79
CA ALA A 178 6.10 1.24 -23.97
C ALA A 178 7.56 1.57 -24.37
N PRO A 179 7.94 1.46 -25.63
CA PRO A 179 9.25 1.90 -26.07
C PRO A 179 9.37 3.40 -25.76
N ILE A 180 10.45 3.78 -25.08
CA ILE A 180 10.84 5.18 -24.97
C ILE A 180 11.31 5.57 -26.38
N GLU A 181 10.46 6.29 -27.11
CA GLU A 181 10.89 6.95 -28.34
C GLU A 181 11.88 8.04 -27.95
N HIS A 182 13.15 7.80 -28.23
CA HIS A 182 14.16 8.84 -28.22
C HIS A 182 13.89 9.78 -29.41
N GLU A 183 13.40 10.96 -29.13
CA GLU A 183 13.48 12.05 -30.08
C GLU A 183 14.98 12.38 -30.33
N PRO A 184 15.43 12.54 -31.60
CA PRO A 184 16.79 12.93 -31.87
C PRO A 184 16.99 14.42 -31.53
N GLU A 185 17.86 14.70 -30.57
CA GLU A 185 18.46 16.03 -30.39
C GLU A 185 19.21 16.41 -31.65
N GLY A 186 18.67 17.40 -32.36
CA GLY A 186 19.30 17.94 -33.58
C GLY A 186 18.66 19.26 -33.97
N ALA A 187 18.87 20.31 -33.19
CA ALA A 187 18.63 21.68 -33.63
C ALA A 187 19.90 22.49 -33.40
N GLU A 188 20.60 22.75 -34.53
CA GLU A 188 21.77 23.61 -34.63
C GLU A 188 21.51 25.01 -34.05
N LEU A 189 22.35 25.41 -33.13
CA LEU A 189 22.50 26.80 -32.68
C LEU A 189 23.10 27.62 -33.85
N ARG A 190 22.28 28.41 -34.51
CA ARG A 190 22.76 29.48 -35.38
C ARG A 190 23.23 30.62 -34.48
N THR A 191 24.52 30.84 -34.45
CA THR A 191 25.18 32.03 -33.91
C THR A 191 25.01 33.19 -34.91
N GLU A 192 24.30 34.22 -34.51
CA GLU A 192 24.37 35.54 -35.16
C GLU A 192 25.56 36.30 -34.61
N PRO A 193 26.30 37.08 -35.44
CA PRO A 193 27.48 37.80 -35.02
C PRO A 193 27.13 39.14 -34.36
N ASP A 194 27.84 39.41 -33.28
CA ASP A 194 27.84 40.71 -32.53
C ASP A 194 28.20 41.89 -33.46
N ASP A 195 27.28 42.83 -33.54
CA ASP A 195 27.56 44.17 -34.08
C ASP A 195 27.90 45.11 -32.90
N LEU A 196 29.21 45.36 -32.76
CA LEU A 196 29.79 46.31 -31.81
C LEU A 196 29.71 47.72 -32.37
N GLY A 197 28.63 48.44 -32.03
CA GLY A 197 28.57 49.90 -32.23
C GLY A 197 29.34 50.65 -31.12
N ALA A 198 30.34 51.40 -31.51
CA ALA A 198 31.20 52.22 -30.68
C ALA A 198 30.47 53.46 -30.07
N PRO A 199 30.91 54.00 -28.91
CA PRO A 199 30.28 55.12 -28.25
C PRO A 199 30.66 56.47 -28.88
N ASP A 200 29.65 57.31 -29.06
CA ASP A 200 29.86 58.71 -29.37
C ASP A 200 29.84 59.56 -28.08
N GLN A 201 30.81 60.47 -28.01
CA GLN A 201 30.99 61.41 -26.91
C GLN A 201 30.17 62.68 -27.21
N GLY A 202 29.48 63.15 -26.17
CA GLY A 202 28.83 64.43 -26.15
C GLY A 202 28.32 64.74 -24.74
#